data_6866bbbef57e777414b227abfc9ce0d7
#
_entry.id   6866bbbef57e777414b227abfc9ce0d7
#
_cell.length_a   1.000
_cell.length_b   1.000
_cell.length_c   1.000
_cell.angle_alpha   90.00
_cell.angle_beta   90.00
_cell.angle_gamma   90.00
#
_symmetry.space_group_name_H-M   'P 1'
#
loop_
_entity.id
_entity.type
_entity.pdbx_description
1 polymer ?
#
loop_
_entity_poly.entity_id
_entity_poly.type
_entity_poly.pdbx_seq_one_letter_code
_entity_poly.pdbx_strand_id
1 'polypeptide(L)'
;MKNINTQKLPFNITKHGNVSGVYFNNILKNVINLIYYKKKIKVLDFGCGHGYLKRKLKKNKNVKVIGYDIVKQLSDINDWKKIKFDYFISTQVFVYFTKKRLNQLVIYLKKNYPNVRVILTISNQGWLNKLGAYILNEPEAHTNFRLTPDQEIRIFKKHMKIIKKKKIFYF
;
A
#
# COMPACT_ATOMS: atom_id res chain seq x y z
N MET A 1 8.67 7.30 -19.94
CA MET A 1 7.51 6.92 -19.08
C MET A 1 6.37 6.52 -19.98
N LYS A 2 5.87 5.29 -19.91
CA LYS A 2 4.68 4.90 -20.69
C LYS A 2 3.47 5.68 -20.15
N ASN A 3 2.87 6.52 -21.00
CA ASN A 3 1.57 7.13 -20.72
C ASN A 3 0.50 6.01 -20.74
N ILE A 4 0.21 5.45 -19.58
CA ILE A 4 -0.87 4.48 -19.45
C ILE A 4 -2.15 5.29 -19.38
N ASN A 5 -3.05 5.08 -20.33
CA ASN A 5 -4.38 5.69 -20.31
C ASN A 5 -5.18 5.06 -19.16
N THR A 6 -5.23 5.76 -18.02
CA THR A 6 -5.84 5.26 -16.78
C THR A 6 -7.37 5.18 -16.83
N GLN A 7 -8.02 5.82 -17.80
CA GLN A 7 -9.49 5.78 -17.97
C GLN A 7 -10.03 4.40 -18.40
N LYS A 8 -9.17 3.51 -18.90
CA LYS A 8 -9.53 2.13 -19.30
C LYS A 8 -9.18 1.06 -18.26
N LEU A 9 -8.68 1.44 -17.10
CA LEU A 9 -8.31 0.48 -16.06
C LEU A 9 -9.52 0.15 -15.18
N PRO A 10 -9.75 -1.14 -14.83
CA PRO A 10 -10.94 -1.59 -14.08
C PRO A 10 -10.98 -1.10 -12.63
N PHE A 11 -10.00 -0.32 -12.21
CA PHE A 11 -9.91 0.29 -10.89
C PHE A 11 -9.50 1.75 -11.04
N ASN A 12 -10.13 2.65 -10.28
CA ASN A 12 -9.76 4.06 -10.19
C ASN A 12 -8.36 4.17 -9.56
N ILE A 13 -7.34 4.11 -10.42
CA ILE A 13 -5.94 4.33 -10.00
C ILE A 13 -5.72 5.83 -10.08
N THR A 14 -5.89 6.48 -8.94
CA THR A 14 -5.72 7.92 -8.82
C THR A 14 -4.28 8.34 -9.13
N LYS A 15 -4.10 9.26 -10.09
CA LYS A 15 -2.88 10.05 -10.19
C LYS A 15 -2.95 11.09 -9.06
N HIS A 16 -2.11 10.94 -8.04
CA HIS A 16 -2.01 11.93 -6.98
C HIS A 16 -1.41 13.24 -7.51
N GLY A 17 -2.28 14.21 -7.83
CA GLY A 17 -1.91 15.58 -8.20
C GLY A 17 -2.11 16.55 -7.02
N ASN A 18 -1.47 17.72 -7.02
CA ASN A 18 -1.66 18.82 -6.07
C ASN A 18 -1.82 18.39 -4.58
N VAL A 19 -2.97 18.68 -3.93
CA VAL A 19 -3.22 18.44 -2.49
C VAL A 19 -3.20 16.95 -2.15
N SER A 20 -3.79 16.09 -2.99
CA SER A 20 -3.74 14.64 -2.81
C SER A 20 -2.31 14.09 -2.90
N GLY A 21 -1.46 14.73 -3.70
CA GLY A 21 -0.04 14.43 -3.81
C GLY A 21 0.75 14.75 -2.53
N VAL A 22 0.47 15.88 -1.87
CA VAL A 22 1.10 16.25 -0.60
C VAL A 22 0.77 15.21 0.48
N TYR A 23 -0.51 14.85 0.59
CA TYR A 23 -0.97 13.82 1.50
C TYR A 23 -0.29 12.47 1.28
N PHE A 24 -0.31 11.98 0.06
CA PHE A 24 0.30 10.71 -0.28
C PHE A 24 1.82 10.71 -0.08
N ASN A 25 2.48 11.83 -0.37
CA ASN A 25 3.90 12.01 -0.07
C ASN A 25 4.20 11.93 1.43
N ASN A 26 3.33 12.46 2.29
CA ASN A 26 3.47 12.35 3.74
C ASN A 26 3.32 10.90 4.20
N ILE A 27 2.34 10.17 3.66
CA ILE A 27 2.20 8.72 3.90
C ILE A 27 3.49 8.00 3.54
N LEU A 28 3.99 8.18 2.32
CA LEU A 28 5.20 7.51 1.86
C LEU A 28 6.43 7.86 2.71
N LYS A 29 6.58 9.13 3.14
CA LYS A 29 7.64 9.53 4.07
C LYS A 29 7.57 8.74 5.38
N ASN A 30 6.37 8.58 5.94
CA ASN A 30 6.19 7.80 7.16
C ASN A 30 6.46 6.31 6.95
N VAL A 31 6.05 5.73 5.81
CA VAL A 31 6.36 4.34 5.44
C VAL A 31 7.88 4.14 5.33
N ILE A 32 8.57 5.01 4.60
CA ILE A 32 10.03 4.95 4.39
C ILE A 32 10.78 5.03 5.73
N ASN A 33 10.33 5.88 6.66
CA ASN A 33 10.94 6.00 8.00
C ASN A 33 10.78 4.75 8.87
N LEU A 34 9.91 3.81 8.50
CA LEU A 34 9.77 2.51 9.18
C LEU A 34 10.66 1.42 8.57
N ILE A 35 11.27 1.68 7.43
CA ILE A 35 12.18 0.74 6.79
C ILE A 35 13.58 0.88 7.40
N TYR A 36 14.09 -0.23 7.93
CA TYR A 36 15.45 -0.29 8.47
C TYR A 36 16.38 -0.94 7.43
N TYR A 37 17.32 -0.18 6.89
CA TYR A 37 18.15 -0.59 5.75
C TYR A 37 19.66 -0.42 5.96
N LYS A 38 20.18 -0.79 7.14
CA LYS A 38 21.65 -0.86 7.36
C LYS A 38 22.35 -1.86 6.44
N LYS A 39 21.61 -2.86 5.93
CA LYS A 39 22.07 -3.85 4.94
C LYS A 39 21.19 -3.81 3.68
N LYS A 40 21.63 -4.45 2.61
CA LYS A 40 20.82 -4.61 1.39
C LYS A 40 19.53 -5.38 1.71
N ILE A 41 18.40 -4.81 1.33
CA ILE A 41 17.06 -5.37 1.56
C ILE A 41 16.23 -5.36 0.26
N LYS A 42 15.29 -6.32 0.18
CA LYS A 42 14.27 -6.37 -0.86
C LYS A 42 12.91 -6.00 -0.25
N VAL A 43 12.23 -5.09 -0.90
CA VAL A 43 10.88 -4.61 -0.54
C VAL A 43 9.92 -5.04 -1.61
N LEU A 44 8.86 -5.76 -1.23
CA LEU A 44 7.69 -5.95 -2.08
C LEU A 44 6.70 -4.82 -1.80
N ASP A 45 6.42 -3.99 -2.81
CA ASP A 45 5.36 -2.98 -2.80
C ASP A 45 4.09 -3.61 -3.38
N PHE A 46 3.20 -4.06 -2.50
CA PHE A 46 1.99 -4.80 -2.86
C PHE A 46 0.82 -3.83 -3.10
N GLY A 47 0.31 -3.80 -4.33
CA GLY A 47 -0.60 -2.78 -4.83
C GLY A 47 0.16 -1.49 -5.13
N CYS A 48 1.27 -1.63 -5.87
CA CYS A 48 2.22 -0.54 -6.09
C CYS A 48 1.68 0.62 -6.96
N GLY A 49 0.57 0.39 -7.70
CA GLY A 49 0.03 1.38 -8.62
C GLY A 49 1.10 1.96 -9.53
N HIS A 50 1.20 3.28 -9.57
CA HIS A 50 2.19 3.98 -10.40
C HIS A 50 3.64 3.93 -9.87
N GLY A 51 3.95 3.11 -8.85
CA GLY A 51 5.31 2.89 -8.34
C GLY A 51 5.92 4.08 -7.60
N TYR A 52 5.10 4.83 -6.85
CA TYR A 52 5.57 6.01 -6.10
C TYR A 52 6.63 5.65 -5.05
N LEU A 53 6.45 4.55 -4.29
CA LEU A 53 7.42 4.08 -3.31
C LEU A 53 8.76 3.74 -3.97
N LYS A 54 8.72 3.02 -5.09
CA LYS A 54 9.91 2.67 -5.87
C LYS A 54 10.67 3.91 -6.34
N ARG A 55 9.97 4.94 -6.85
CA ARG A 55 10.61 6.20 -7.24
C ARG A 55 11.26 6.93 -6.06
N LYS A 56 10.59 6.99 -4.90
CA LYS A 56 11.15 7.64 -3.70
C LYS A 56 12.41 6.94 -3.18
N LEU A 57 12.49 5.62 -3.28
CA LEU A 57 13.62 4.82 -2.81
C LEU A 57 14.70 4.57 -3.88
N LYS A 58 14.51 5.04 -5.12
CA LYS A 58 15.42 4.79 -6.25
C LYS A 58 16.88 5.16 -5.95
N LYS A 59 17.11 6.23 -5.19
CA LYS A 59 18.47 6.71 -4.87
C LYS A 59 19.13 5.90 -3.75
N ASN A 60 18.38 5.07 -3.01
CA ASN A 60 18.94 4.28 -1.91
C ASN A 60 19.50 2.95 -2.44
N LYS A 61 20.82 2.84 -2.51
CA LYS A 61 21.53 1.65 -3.03
C LYS A 61 21.30 0.38 -2.19
N ASN A 62 20.85 0.52 -0.95
CA ASN A 62 20.57 -0.61 -0.04
C ASN A 62 19.15 -1.15 -0.16
N VAL A 63 18.27 -0.52 -0.95
CA VAL A 63 16.86 -0.91 -1.05
C VAL A 63 16.50 -1.25 -2.49
N LYS A 64 16.12 -2.51 -2.74
CA LYS A 64 15.53 -2.93 -4.00
C LYS A 64 14.01 -3.05 -3.84
N VAL A 65 13.25 -2.16 -4.44
CA VAL A 65 11.78 -2.21 -4.45
C VAL A 65 11.30 -2.96 -5.69
N ILE A 66 10.42 -3.94 -5.47
CA ILE A 66 9.75 -4.72 -6.51
C ILE A 66 8.26 -4.44 -6.35
N GLY A 67 7.65 -3.84 -7.37
CA GLY A 67 6.22 -3.54 -7.39
C GLY A 67 5.40 -4.72 -7.87
N TYR A 68 4.33 -5.03 -7.17
CA TYR A 68 3.30 -5.94 -7.63
C TYR A 68 1.94 -5.23 -7.62
N ASP A 69 1.22 -5.34 -8.71
CA ASP A 69 -0.14 -4.84 -8.83
C ASP A 69 -1.02 -5.87 -9.56
N ILE A 70 -2.34 -5.85 -9.28
CA ILE A 70 -3.30 -6.68 -10.00
C ILE A 70 -3.43 -6.23 -11.47
N VAL A 71 -3.17 -4.95 -11.73
CA VAL A 71 -3.07 -4.39 -13.07
C VAL A 71 -1.68 -4.69 -13.60
N LYS A 72 -1.58 -5.68 -14.50
CA LYS A 72 -0.31 -6.20 -15.03
C LYS A 72 0.62 -5.13 -15.59
N GLN A 73 0.07 -4.09 -16.23
CA GLN A 73 0.82 -2.99 -16.83
C GLN A 73 1.58 -2.14 -15.79
N LEU A 74 1.13 -2.16 -14.53
CA LEU A 74 1.73 -1.42 -13.42
C LEU A 74 2.69 -2.29 -12.60
N SER A 75 2.63 -3.60 -12.77
CA SER A 75 3.42 -4.56 -12.00
C SER A 75 4.79 -4.80 -12.61
N ASP A 76 5.83 -4.94 -11.77
CA ASP A 76 7.16 -5.37 -12.21
C ASP A 76 7.22 -6.89 -12.41
N ILE A 77 6.30 -7.63 -11.79
CA ILE A 77 6.28 -9.11 -11.73
C ILE A 77 4.87 -9.67 -11.88
N ASN A 78 4.76 -10.87 -12.40
CA ASN A 78 3.46 -11.55 -12.58
C ASN A 78 2.96 -12.24 -11.31
N ASP A 79 3.88 -12.72 -10.46
CA ASP A 79 3.53 -13.47 -9.25
C ASP A 79 4.50 -13.14 -8.11
N TRP A 80 4.01 -12.40 -7.13
CA TRP A 80 4.79 -12.00 -5.97
C TRP A 80 5.14 -13.15 -5.04
N LYS A 81 4.42 -14.28 -5.10
CA LYS A 81 4.68 -15.45 -4.27
C LYS A 81 5.96 -16.18 -4.66
N LYS A 82 6.48 -15.93 -5.87
CA LYS A 82 7.70 -16.55 -6.40
C LYS A 82 8.99 -15.81 -6.03
N ILE A 83 8.89 -14.67 -5.33
CA ILE A 83 10.06 -13.89 -4.94
C ILE A 83 10.26 -13.89 -3.44
N LYS A 84 11.52 -13.74 -3.00
CA LYS A 84 11.88 -13.51 -1.59
C LYS A 84 12.03 -12.01 -1.35
N PHE A 85 11.52 -11.55 -0.21
CA PHE A 85 11.60 -10.15 0.22
C PHE A 85 11.69 -10.07 1.74
N ASP A 86 12.30 -8.98 2.24
CA ASP A 86 12.47 -8.69 3.67
C ASP A 86 11.31 -7.87 4.22
N TYR A 87 10.71 -7.03 3.36
CA TYR A 87 9.58 -6.17 3.69
C TYR A 87 8.43 -6.41 2.72
N PHE A 88 7.24 -6.55 3.28
CA PHE A 88 5.96 -6.48 2.58
C PHE A 88 5.32 -5.14 2.91
N ILE A 89 5.20 -4.26 1.93
CA ILE A 89 4.60 -2.94 2.10
C ILE A 89 3.32 -2.87 1.29
N SER A 90 2.25 -2.37 1.89
CA SER A 90 0.99 -2.16 1.20
C SER A 90 0.35 -0.85 1.64
N THR A 91 0.10 0.04 0.69
CA THR A 91 -0.38 1.39 0.96
C THR A 91 -1.82 1.54 0.48
N GLN A 92 -2.77 1.53 1.43
CA GLN A 92 -4.21 1.74 1.18
C GLN A 92 -4.85 0.74 0.19
N VAL A 93 -4.41 -0.52 0.20
CA VAL A 93 -4.87 -1.54 -0.77
C VAL A 93 -5.96 -2.43 -0.18
N PHE A 94 -5.87 -2.77 1.10
CA PHE A 94 -6.72 -3.83 1.67
C PHE A 94 -8.16 -3.41 1.89
N VAL A 95 -8.48 -2.15 1.83
CA VAL A 95 -9.86 -1.63 1.81
C VAL A 95 -10.71 -2.27 0.70
N TYR A 96 -10.08 -2.70 -0.39
CA TYR A 96 -10.75 -3.37 -1.52
C TYR A 96 -10.85 -4.89 -1.37
N PHE A 97 -10.28 -5.45 -0.29
CA PHE A 97 -10.29 -6.90 -0.07
C PHE A 97 -11.54 -7.33 0.70
N THR A 98 -12.03 -8.56 0.43
CA THR A 98 -12.96 -9.24 1.33
C THR A 98 -12.20 -9.72 2.58
N LYS A 99 -12.90 -9.90 3.70
CA LYS A 99 -12.33 -10.49 4.93
C LYS A 99 -11.63 -11.82 4.65
N LYS A 100 -12.28 -12.69 3.87
CA LYS A 100 -11.74 -14.02 3.50
C LYS A 100 -10.41 -13.88 2.76
N ARG A 101 -10.35 -13.01 1.72
CA ARG A 101 -9.15 -12.81 0.91
C ARG A 101 -7.99 -12.22 1.73
N LEU A 102 -8.27 -11.23 2.59
CA LEU A 102 -7.23 -10.64 3.46
C LEU A 102 -6.71 -11.67 4.47
N ASN A 103 -7.60 -12.43 5.11
CA ASN A 103 -7.19 -13.47 6.07
C ASN A 103 -6.31 -14.53 5.39
N GLN A 104 -6.66 -15.00 4.19
CA GLN A 104 -5.85 -15.93 3.41
C GLN A 104 -4.46 -15.37 3.08
N LEU A 105 -4.39 -14.09 2.69
CA LEU A 105 -3.12 -13.40 2.41
C LEU A 105 -2.23 -13.38 3.66
N VAL A 106 -2.79 -13.00 4.81
CA VAL A 106 -2.03 -12.87 6.07
C VAL A 106 -1.53 -14.22 6.56
N ILE A 107 -2.36 -15.27 6.47
CA ILE A 107 -1.96 -16.65 6.77
C ILE A 107 -0.83 -17.09 5.84
N TYR A 108 -0.96 -16.82 4.54
CA TYR A 108 0.07 -17.15 3.56
C TYR A 108 1.40 -16.45 3.86
N LEU A 109 1.37 -15.15 4.17
CA LEU A 109 2.56 -14.40 4.56
C LEU A 109 3.21 -14.99 5.81
N LYS A 110 2.44 -15.27 6.86
CA LYS A 110 2.94 -15.87 8.10
C LYS A 110 3.62 -17.21 7.85
N LYS A 111 3.02 -18.06 7.00
CA LYS A 111 3.52 -19.41 6.72
C LYS A 111 4.79 -19.39 5.87
N ASN A 112 4.81 -18.60 4.79
CA ASN A 112 5.86 -18.68 3.77
C ASN A 112 6.97 -17.63 3.95
N TYR A 113 6.72 -16.59 4.76
CA TYR A 113 7.65 -15.48 5.03
C TYR A 113 7.69 -15.16 6.53
N PRO A 114 8.11 -16.10 7.41
CA PRO A 114 7.99 -15.96 8.87
C PRO A 114 8.78 -14.76 9.43
N ASN A 115 9.85 -14.34 8.76
CA ASN A 115 10.71 -13.22 9.16
C ASN A 115 10.39 -11.91 8.43
N VAL A 116 9.35 -11.86 7.62
CA VAL A 116 8.99 -10.64 6.87
C VAL A 116 8.50 -9.55 7.82
N ARG A 117 8.95 -8.33 7.57
CA ARG A 117 8.38 -7.14 8.22
C ARG A 117 7.26 -6.58 7.34
N VAL A 118 6.07 -6.45 7.93
CA VAL A 118 4.90 -5.94 7.23
C VAL A 118 4.66 -4.49 7.63
N ILE A 119 4.59 -3.60 6.63
CA ILE A 119 4.25 -2.18 6.82
C ILE A 119 2.96 -1.92 6.04
N LEU A 120 1.95 -1.45 6.74
CA LEU A 120 0.65 -1.17 6.17
C LEU A 120 0.26 0.28 6.42
N THR A 121 -0.39 0.89 5.45
CA THR A 121 -1.14 2.11 5.69
C THR A 121 -2.62 1.82 5.50
N ILE A 122 -3.39 2.14 6.53
CA ILE A 122 -4.82 1.90 6.60
C ILE A 122 -5.49 3.27 6.55
N SER A 123 -6.39 3.46 5.59
CA SER A 123 -7.13 4.72 5.45
C SER A 123 -8.17 4.83 6.57
N ASN A 124 -8.18 5.95 7.28
CA ASN A 124 -9.27 6.25 8.19
C ASN A 124 -10.48 6.73 7.34
N GLN A 125 -11.56 5.95 7.34
CA GLN A 125 -12.79 6.22 6.57
C GLN A 125 -13.69 7.28 7.24
N GLY A 126 -13.13 8.18 8.05
CA GLY A 126 -13.88 9.22 8.75
C GLY A 126 -14.50 10.25 7.78
N TRP A 127 -15.40 11.10 8.32
CA TRP A 127 -16.10 12.17 7.59
C TRP A 127 -15.13 13.14 6.87
N LEU A 128 -13.93 13.35 7.42
CA LEU A 128 -12.86 14.17 6.81
C LEU A 128 -12.40 13.64 5.45
N ASN A 129 -12.39 12.30 5.25
CA ASN A 129 -12.06 11.74 3.94
C ASN A 129 -13.19 11.94 2.92
N LYS A 130 -14.45 11.91 3.38
CA LYS A 130 -15.61 12.24 2.53
C LYS A 130 -15.60 13.72 2.14
N LEU A 131 -15.30 14.60 3.08
CA LEU A 131 -15.16 16.02 2.82
C LEU A 131 -13.98 16.32 1.89
N GLY A 132 -12.83 15.65 2.10
CA GLY A 132 -11.64 15.75 1.25
C GLY A 132 -11.92 15.28 -0.18
N ALA A 133 -12.62 14.17 -0.36
CA ALA A 133 -13.03 13.68 -1.69
C ALA A 133 -13.96 14.67 -2.40
N TYR A 134 -14.87 15.30 -1.68
CA TYR A 134 -15.75 16.34 -2.22
C TYR A 134 -14.99 17.60 -2.63
N ILE A 135 -14.07 18.10 -1.77
CA ILE A 135 -13.24 19.29 -2.06
C ILE A 135 -12.29 19.05 -3.24
N LEU A 136 -11.81 17.80 -3.39
CA LEU A 136 -10.88 17.41 -4.46
C LEU A 136 -11.60 17.04 -5.77
N ASN A 137 -12.94 17.19 -5.81
CA ASN A 137 -13.77 16.83 -6.96
C ASN A 137 -13.57 15.38 -7.46
N GLU A 138 -13.25 14.46 -6.54
CA GLU A 138 -13.10 13.02 -6.78
C GLU A 138 -14.07 12.21 -5.89
N PRO A 139 -15.40 12.41 -5.97
CA PRO A 139 -16.37 11.80 -5.05
C PRO A 139 -16.38 10.27 -5.14
N GLU A 140 -15.96 9.70 -6.28
CA GLU A 140 -15.95 8.25 -6.51
C GLU A 140 -14.62 7.57 -6.10
N ALA A 141 -13.59 8.31 -5.74
CA ALA A 141 -12.26 7.74 -5.47
C ALA A 141 -12.25 6.66 -4.38
N HIS A 142 -13.31 6.55 -3.58
CA HIS A 142 -13.36 5.69 -2.42
C HIS A 142 -14.71 4.98 -2.17
N THR A 143 -15.54 4.78 -3.19
CA THR A 143 -16.90 4.25 -3.01
C THR A 143 -16.98 2.73 -2.80
N ASN A 144 -15.92 1.97 -3.12
CA ASN A 144 -15.94 0.49 -3.09
C ASN A 144 -15.20 -0.15 -1.92
N PHE A 145 -15.22 0.48 -0.73
CA PHE A 145 -14.60 -0.10 0.45
C PHE A 145 -15.36 -1.33 0.95
N ARG A 146 -14.64 -2.44 1.10
CA ARG A 146 -15.17 -3.73 1.61
C ARG A 146 -14.77 -4.02 3.04
N LEU A 147 -13.73 -3.35 3.56
CA LEU A 147 -13.22 -3.52 4.91
C LEU A 147 -13.11 -2.18 5.63
N THR A 148 -13.50 -2.17 6.89
CA THR A 148 -13.22 -1.05 7.78
C THR A 148 -11.80 -1.12 8.31
N PRO A 149 -11.20 0.01 8.75
CA PRO A 149 -9.87 0.03 9.38
C PRO A 149 -9.73 -0.97 10.53
N ASP A 150 -10.75 -1.08 11.38
CA ASP A 150 -10.72 -2.00 12.52
C ASP A 150 -10.77 -3.47 12.09
N GLN A 151 -11.47 -3.78 11.00
CA GLN A 151 -11.50 -5.12 10.46
C GLN A 151 -10.14 -5.52 9.90
N GLU A 152 -9.47 -4.61 9.17
CA GLU A 152 -8.11 -4.83 8.68
C GLU A 152 -7.14 -5.08 9.84
N ILE A 153 -7.14 -4.19 10.85
CA ILE A 153 -6.28 -4.31 12.04
C ILE A 153 -6.54 -5.63 12.76
N ARG A 154 -7.80 -6.03 12.97
CA ARG A 154 -8.14 -7.30 13.66
C ARG A 154 -7.59 -8.52 12.93
N ILE A 155 -7.69 -8.54 11.59
CA ILE A 155 -7.17 -9.66 10.79
C ILE A 155 -5.66 -9.78 10.94
N PHE A 156 -4.91 -8.66 10.85
CA PHE A 156 -3.48 -8.69 11.04
C PHE A 156 -3.09 -9.07 12.48
N LYS A 157 -3.76 -8.52 13.51
CA LYS A 157 -3.50 -8.84 14.92
C LYS A 157 -3.70 -10.33 15.25
N LYS A 158 -4.64 -10.98 14.60
CA LYS A 158 -4.89 -12.42 14.80
C LYS A 158 -3.69 -13.29 14.44
N HIS A 159 -2.89 -12.87 13.49
CA HIS A 159 -1.83 -13.69 12.90
C HIS A 159 -0.41 -13.13 13.10
N MET A 160 -0.28 -11.83 13.36
CA MET A 160 1.00 -11.12 13.44
C MET A 160 1.05 -10.21 14.66
N LYS A 161 2.26 -10.05 15.26
CA LYS A 161 2.50 -9.10 16.34
C LYS A 161 2.63 -7.69 15.76
N ILE A 162 1.86 -6.73 16.26
CA ILE A 162 2.03 -5.32 15.92
C ILE A 162 3.15 -4.75 16.79
N ILE A 163 4.22 -4.29 16.13
CA ILE A 163 5.40 -3.72 16.82
C ILE A 163 5.23 -2.21 17.01
N LYS A 164 4.65 -1.52 16.00
CA LYS A 164 4.49 -0.06 16.02
C LYS A 164 3.20 0.36 15.34
N LYS A 165 2.51 1.34 15.91
CA LYS A 165 1.34 2.01 15.34
C LYS A 165 1.56 3.51 15.34
N LYS A 166 1.30 4.20 14.23
CA LYS A 166 1.38 5.65 14.10
C LYS A 166 0.12 6.16 13.44
N LYS A 167 -0.51 7.19 14.04
CA LYS A 167 -1.55 7.96 13.39
C LYS A 167 -0.88 9.05 12.55
N ILE A 168 -1.34 9.23 11.32
CA ILE A 168 -0.91 10.30 10.41
C ILE A 168 -2.09 11.26 10.33
N PHE A 169 -1.91 12.47 10.85
CA PHE A 169 -2.90 13.55 10.78
C PHE A 169 -2.62 14.41 9.55
N TYR A 170 -3.69 15.02 9.05
CA TYR A 170 -3.66 15.99 7.96
C TYR A 170 -3.90 17.36 8.58
N PHE A 171 -3.04 18.27 8.23
CA PHE A 171 -3.26 19.70 8.41
C PHE A 171 -3.05 20.36 7.06
#